data_d969705b580ecd2234d173fedc8ed8b9
#
_entry.id   d969705b580ecd2234d173fedc8ed8b9
#
_cell.length_a   1.000
_cell.length_b   1.000
_cell.length_c   1.000
_cell.angle_alpha   90.00
_cell.angle_beta   90.00
_cell.angle_gamma   90.00
#
_symmetry.space_group_name_H-M   'P 1'
#
loop_
_entity.id
_entity.type
_entity.pdbx_description
1 polymer ?
#
loop_
_entity_poly.entity_id
_entity_poly.type
_entity_poly.pdbx_seq_one_letter_code
_entity_poly.pdbx_strand_id
1 'polypeptide(L)'
;MIPRSTTGPIDELAAILVDLRSRVQTVELLAHRHQFDLDPTAWAAPVLLNGWANIGGAFQVAQYRRVGDVVEIRGVIAAGVIGLACFQLPVGFRPPANVNFACESAAAHGAFAVTAGGNVVTTAGNNAAFSLQASFSVTP
;
A
#
# COMPACT_ATOMS: atom_id res chain seq x y z
N MET A 1 -30.06 -39.52 -49.67
CA MET A 1 -29.96 -38.20 -49.02
C MET A 1 -28.87 -38.22 -47.98
N ILE A 2 -27.90 -37.38 -48.12
CA ILE A 2 -26.84 -37.29 -47.15
C ILE A 2 -27.37 -36.49 -45.95
N PRO A 3 -27.37 -37.06 -44.73
CA PRO A 3 -27.80 -36.30 -43.60
C PRO A 3 -26.90 -35.10 -43.41
N ARG A 4 -27.48 -33.94 -43.28
CA ARG A 4 -26.73 -32.75 -42.93
C ARG A 4 -26.12 -32.91 -41.55
N SER A 5 -24.88 -32.51 -41.44
CA SER A 5 -24.27 -32.32 -40.15
C SER A 5 -25.14 -31.39 -39.29
N THR A 6 -25.36 -31.73 -38.04
CA THR A 6 -26.10 -30.87 -37.11
C THR A 6 -25.34 -29.58 -36.81
N THR A 7 -24.05 -29.53 -37.14
CA THR A 7 -23.20 -28.36 -37.04
C THR A 7 -23.03 -27.72 -38.42
N GLY A 8 -23.88 -26.78 -38.76
CA GLY A 8 -23.75 -25.91 -39.93
C GLY A 8 -22.91 -24.66 -39.65
N PRO A 9 -22.58 -23.86 -40.68
CA PRO A 9 -21.82 -22.63 -40.50
C PRO A 9 -22.41 -21.66 -39.48
N ILE A 10 -23.74 -21.63 -39.35
CA ILE A 10 -24.42 -20.79 -38.34
C ILE A 10 -24.18 -21.29 -36.93
N ASP A 11 -24.18 -22.62 -36.72
CA ASP A 11 -23.93 -23.23 -35.43
C ASP A 11 -22.48 -23.03 -35.01
N GLU A 12 -21.55 -23.14 -35.95
CA GLU A 12 -20.13 -22.84 -35.72
C GLU A 12 -19.89 -21.38 -35.33
N LEU A 13 -20.56 -20.45 -36.05
CA LEU A 13 -20.49 -19.02 -35.72
C LEU A 13 -21.06 -18.73 -34.34
N ALA A 14 -22.19 -19.34 -33.99
CA ALA A 14 -22.81 -19.18 -32.67
C ALA A 14 -21.87 -19.70 -31.57
N ALA A 15 -21.20 -20.84 -31.79
CA ALA A 15 -20.20 -21.38 -30.84
C ALA A 15 -19.01 -20.45 -30.69
N ILE A 16 -18.49 -19.86 -31.76
CA ILE A 16 -17.41 -18.88 -31.74
C ILE A 16 -17.84 -17.64 -30.98
N LEU A 17 -19.05 -17.12 -31.20
CA LEU A 17 -19.57 -15.95 -30.50
C LEU A 17 -19.71 -16.19 -28.99
N VAL A 18 -20.16 -17.38 -28.59
CA VAL A 18 -20.24 -17.76 -27.17
C VAL A 18 -18.84 -17.83 -26.54
N ASP A 19 -17.86 -18.42 -27.24
CA ASP A 19 -16.49 -18.50 -26.78
C ASP A 19 -15.86 -17.11 -26.64
N LEU A 20 -16.01 -16.23 -27.62
CA LEU A 20 -15.53 -14.86 -27.58
C LEU A 20 -16.18 -14.07 -26.44
N ARG A 21 -17.47 -14.21 -26.22
CA ARG A 21 -18.16 -13.57 -25.10
C ARG A 21 -17.59 -14.03 -23.77
N SER A 22 -17.35 -15.32 -23.60
CA SER A 22 -16.74 -15.89 -22.39
C SER A 22 -15.33 -15.32 -22.15
N ARG A 23 -14.51 -15.22 -23.19
CA ARG A 23 -13.16 -14.64 -23.11
C ARG A 23 -13.19 -13.16 -22.75
N VAL A 24 -14.08 -12.39 -23.35
CA VAL A 24 -14.26 -10.97 -23.05
C VAL A 24 -14.70 -10.78 -21.60
N GLN A 25 -15.65 -11.57 -21.12
CA GLN A 25 -16.06 -11.54 -19.71
C GLN A 25 -14.90 -11.85 -18.76
N THR A 26 -14.07 -12.83 -19.09
CA THR A 26 -12.90 -13.18 -18.30
C THR A 26 -11.90 -12.01 -18.25
N VAL A 27 -11.63 -11.37 -19.40
CA VAL A 27 -10.74 -10.20 -19.49
C VAL A 27 -11.30 -9.02 -18.68
N GLU A 28 -12.60 -8.77 -18.77
CA GLU A 28 -13.26 -7.71 -17.99
C GLU A 28 -13.16 -7.96 -16.49
N LEU A 29 -13.36 -9.20 -16.04
CA LEU A 29 -13.21 -9.57 -14.64
C LEU A 29 -11.77 -9.42 -14.16
N LEU A 30 -10.78 -9.81 -14.95
CA LEU A 30 -9.37 -9.64 -14.63
C LEU A 30 -8.98 -8.17 -14.58
N ALA A 31 -9.44 -7.36 -15.54
CA ALA A 31 -9.20 -5.93 -15.56
C ALA A 31 -9.83 -5.23 -14.34
N HIS A 32 -11.05 -5.62 -13.99
CA HIS A 32 -11.73 -5.09 -12.80
C HIS A 32 -11.01 -5.47 -11.51
N ARG A 33 -10.55 -6.71 -11.39
CA ARG A 33 -9.76 -7.17 -10.24
C ARG A 33 -8.45 -6.40 -10.13
N HIS A 34 -7.76 -6.19 -11.25
CA HIS A 34 -6.52 -5.41 -11.28
C HIS A 34 -6.76 -3.96 -10.86
N GLN A 35 -7.83 -3.34 -11.34
CA GLN A 35 -8.24 -2.00 -10.92
C GLN A 35 -8.49 -1.94 -9.41
N PHE A 36 -9.18 -2.94 -8.87
CA PHE A 36 -9.45 -3.02 -7.43
C PHE A 36 -8.16 -3.18 -6.61
N ASP A 37 -7.21 -3.99 -7.09
CA ASP A 37 -5.93 -4.19 -6.43
C ASP A 37 -5.06 -2.93 -6.44
N LEU A 38 -5.25 -2.03 -7.40
CA LEU A 38 -4.54 -0.76 -7.50
C LEU A 38 -5.23 0.39 -6.75
N ASP A 39 -6.51 0.22 -6.39
CA ASP A 39 -7.21 1.25 -5.64
C ASP A 39 -6.56 1.43 -4.26
N PRO A 40 -6.27 2.66 -3.87
CA PRO A 40 -5.66 2.91 -2.57
C PRO A 40 -6.63 2.56 -1.44
N THR A 41 -6.11 1.98 -0.36
CA THR A 41 -6.87 1.89 0.89
C THR A 41 -7.08 3.31 1.44
N ALA A 42 -8.08 3.48 2.31
CA ALA A 42 -8.24 4.73 3.02
C ALA A 42 -7.02 4.99 3.91
N TRP A 43 -6.67 6.27 4.10
CA TRP A 43 -5.66 6.65 5.07
C TRP A 43 -6.10 6.24 6.48
N ALA A 44 -5.24 5.53 7.18
CA ALA A 44 -5.46 5.08 8.55
C ALA A 44 -4.53 5.79 9.52
N ALA A 45 -5.05 6.13 10.69
CA ALA A 45 -4.25 6.71 11.75
C ALA A 45 -3.64 5.60 12.61
N PRO A 46 -2.30 5.56 12.80
CA PRO A 46 -1.67 4.61 13.69
C PRO A 46 -1.88 5.00 15.15
N VAL A 47 -1.74 4.02 16.03
CA VAL A 47 -1.62 4.27 17.47
C VAL A 47 -0.16 4.66 17.75
N LEU A 48 0.07 5.92 18.15
CA LEU A 48 1.40 6.41 18.45
C LEU A 48 1.87 5.87 19.81
N LEU A 49 3.14 5.47 19.87
CA LEU A 49 3.77 4.79 20.99
C LEU A 49 4.94 5.62 21.54
N ASN A 50 5.40 5.26 22.73
CA ASN A 50 6.64 5.80 23.32
C ASN A 50 6.68 7.33 23.42
N GLY A 51 5.55 7.93 23.72
CA GLY A 51 5.41 9.37 23.90
C GLY A 51 5.30 10.17 22.59
N TRP A 52 5.39 9.53 21.44
CA TRP A 52 5.19 10.21 20.17
C TRP A 52 3.73 10.66 20.03
N ALA A 53 3.56 11.86 19.52
CA ALA A 53 2.26 12.48 19.27
C ALA A 53 2.29 13.28 17.98
N ASN A 54 1.13 13.46 17.34
CA ASN A 54 1.02 14.39 16.22
C ASN A 54 1.36 15.81 16.70
N ILE A 55 2.18 16.52 15.94
CA ILE A 55 2.56 17.88 16.28
C ILE A 55 1.37 18.83 16.23
N GLY A 56 0.40 18.55 15.34
CA GLY A 56 -0.83 19.31 15.22
C GLY A 56 -0.72 20.58 14.39
N GLY A 57 -1.68 21.48 14.53
CA GLY A 57 -1.73 22.73 13.78
C GLY A 57 -1.83 22.52 12.27
N ALA A 58 -0.96 23.15 11.52
CA ALA A 58 -0.92 23.06 10.05
C ALA A 58 -0.19 21.79 9.55
N PHE A 59 0.40 21.01 10.43
CA PHE A 59 1.16 19.82 10.05
C PHE A 59 0.28 18.60 9.83
N GLN A 60 0.67 17.78 8.87
CA GLN A 60 0.01 16.51 8.55
C GLN A 60 0.07 15.57 9.74
N VAL A 61 -1.08 15.01 10.13
CA VAL A 61 -1.13 13.94 11.13
C VAL A 61 -0.52 12.65 10.58
N ALA A 62 0.01 11.82 11.46
CA ALA A 62 0.57 10.53 11.09
C ALA A 62 -0.51 9.62 10.52
N GLN A 63 -0.28 9.10 9.34
CA GLN A 63 -1.20 8.22 8.63
C GLN A 63 -0.42 7.27 7.72
N TYR A 64 -1.03 6.15 7.42
CA TYR A 64 -0.51 5.20 6.42
C TYR A 64 -1.64 4.67 5.54
N ARG A 65 -1.29 4.23 4.34
CA ARG A 65 -2.19 3.53 3.42
C ARG A 65 -1.42 2.58 2.53
N ARG A 66 -2.16 1.74 1.82
CA ARG A 66 -1.59 0.85 0.80
C ARG A 66 -2.22 1.15 -0.56
N VAL A 67 -1.37 1.22 -1.59
CA VAL A 67 -1.77 1.34 -2.99
C VAL A 67 -1.13 0.18 -3.74
N GLY A 68 -1.91 -0.84 -4.10
CA GLY A 68 -1.38 -2.07 -4.66
C GLY A 68 -0.39 -2.74 -3.70
N ASP A 69 0.85 -2.88 -4.11
CA ASP A 69 1.94 -3.46 -3.30
C ASP A 69 2.79 -2.41 -2.58
N VAL A 70 2.42 -1.14 -2.65
CA VAL A 70 3.17 -0.04 -2.06
C VAL A 70 2.44 0.52 -0.85
N VAL A 71 3.16 0.64 0.26
CA VAL A 71 2.68 1.32 1.47
C VAL A 71 3.27 2.72 1.51
N GLU A 72 2.43 3.69 1.81
CA GLU A 72 2.80 5.08 1.99
C GLU A 72 2.57 5.49 3.45
N ILE A 73 3.56 6.18 4.01
CA ILE A 73 3.49 6.78 5.35
C ILE A 73 3.68 8.29 5.23
N ARG A 74 2.90 9.05 5.95
CA ARG A 74 3.04 10.51 6.04
C ARG A 74 2.76 11.01 7.44
N GLY A 75 3.24 12.20 7.76
CA GLY A 75 2.92 12.88 9.01
C GLY A 75 4.12 13.53 9.66
N VAL A 76 3.85 14.43 10.58
CA VAL A 76 4.85 15.07 11.43
C VAL A 76 4.49 14.81 12.88
N ILE A 77 5.40 14.20 13.60
CA ILE A 77 5.25 13.78 15.02
C ILE A 77 6.29 14.44 15.89
N ALA A 78 6.04 14.48 17.19
CA ALA A 78 6.93 15.09 18.17
C ALA A 78 6.83 14.41 19.53
N ALA A 79 7.72 14.79 20.42
CA ALA A 79 7.72 14.48 21.85
C ALA A 79 8.08 13.06 22.26
N GLY A 80 8.34 12.17 21.32
CA GLY A 80 8.71 10.79 21.61
C GLY A 80 10.19 10.61 21.92
N VAL A 81 10.60 9.36 21.99
CA VAL A 81 11.99 8.97 22.28
C VAL A 81 12.66 8.46 21.01
N ILE A 82 13.74 9.12 20.59
CA ILE A 82 14.55 8.66 19.46
C ILE A 82 15.15 7.28 19.81
N GLY A 83 15.10 6.37 18.88
CA GLY A 83 15.54 4.98 19.05
C GLY A 83 14.41 4.01 19.40
N LEU A 84 13.21 4.49 19.69
CA LEU A 84 12.06 3.66 19.98
C LEU A 84 11.01 3.77 18.89
N ALA A 85 10.15 2.75 18.79
CA ALA A 85 9.09 2.71 17.78
C ALA A 85 8.08 3.85 17.99
N CYS A 86 7.71 4.51 16.89
CA CYS A 86 6.65 5.51 16.88
C CYS A 86 5.28 4.84 16.79
N PHE A 87 5.17 3.80 16.00
CA PHE A 87 3.98 2.98 15.84
C PHE A 87 4.34 1.67 15.14
N GLN A 88 3.39 0.76 15.09
CA GLN A 88 3.54 -0.50 14.39
C GLN A 88 2.49 -0.63 13.28
N LEU A 89 2.94 -0.96 12.09
CA LEU A 89 2.08 -1.25 10.94
C LEU A 89 1.44 -2.63 11.10
N PRO A 90 0.16 -2.79 10.74
CA PRO A 90 -0.51 -4.08 10.77
C PRO A 90 0.05 -5.04 9.70
N VAL A 91 -0.25 -6.32 9.85
CA VAL A 91 0.06 -7.33 8.83
C VAL A 91 -0.58 -6.92 7.51
N GLY A 92 0.15 -7.07 6.41
CA GLY A 92 -0.26 -6.61 5.08
C GLY A 92 0.28 -5.23 4.71
N PHE A 93 0.86 -4.49 5.68
CA PHE A 93 1.45 -3.16 5.47
C PHE A 93 2.94 -3.14 5.82
N ARG A 94 3.58 -4.29 5.88
CA ARG A 94 4.96 -4.44 6.33
C ARG A 94 5.89 -4.74 5.18
N PRO A 95 7.12 -4.18 5.18
CA PRO A 95 8.12 -4.53 4.17
C PRO A 95 8.64 -5.96 4.40
N PRO A 96 9.14 -6.64 3.36
CA PRO A 96 9.72 -7.98 3.50
C PRO A 96 11.04 -8.00 4.27
N ALA A 97 11.72 -6.85 4.36
CA ALA A 97 12.97 -6.66 5.08
C ALA A 97 13.00 -5.24 5.66
N ASN A 98 13.95 -4.98 6.56
CA ASN A 98 14.10 -3.65 7.14
C ASN A 98 14.51 -2.62 6.07
N VAL A 99 13.87 -1.46 6.08
CA VAL A 99 14.14 -0.36 5.15
C VAL A 99 14.43 0.91 5.95
N ASN A 100 15.47 1.64 5.55
CA ASN A 100 15.85 2.90 6.19
C ASN A 100 15.44 4.09 5.30
N PHE A 101 15.01 5.16 5.96
CA PHE A 101 14.62 6.41 5.32
C PHE A 101 15.34 7.59 5.96
N ALA A 102 15.79 8.52 5.12
CA ALA A 102 16.21 9.83 5.56
C ALA A 102 15.02 10.76 5.63
N CYS A 103 15.01 11.69 6.58
CA CYS A 103 13.93 12.65 6.73
C CYS A 103 14.42 13.97 7.31
N GLU A 104 13.53 14.94 7.41
CA GLU A 104 13.76 16.16 8.17
C GLU A 104 13.33 15.95 9.62
N SER A 105 14.12 16.44 10.53
CA SER A 105 13.86 16.41 11.96
C SER A 105 14.25 17.75 12.58
N ALA A 106 13.25 18.59 12.92
CA ALA A 106 13.44 19.93 13.48
C ALA A 106 14.46 20.78 12.68
N ALA A 107 14.26 20.88 11.38
CA ALA A 107 15.10 21.61 10.41
C ALA A 107 16.54 21.05 10.29
N ALA A 108 16.75 19.81 10.67
CA ALA A 108 18.02 19.10 10.57
C ALA A 108 17.79 17.70 9.97
N HIS A 109 18.86 16.97 9.79
CA HIS A 109 18.78 15.59 9.30
C HIS A 109 18.19 14.67 10.37
N GLY A 110 17.29 13.81 9.92
CA GLY A 110 16.75 12.70 10.69
C GLY A 110 16.76 11.41 9.88
N ALA A 111 16.53 10.31 10.56
CA ALA A 111 16.40 9.01 9.93
C ALA A 111 15.47 8.11 10.74
N PHE A 112 14.74 7.25 10.04
CA PHE A 112 13.92 6.22 10.64
C PHE A 112 13.96 4.94 9.80
N ALA A 113 13.59 3.84 10.42
CA ALA A 113 13.51 2.55 9.77
C ALA A 113 12.10 1.99 9.88
N VAL A 114 11.69 1.23 8.87
CA VAL A 114 10.52 0.38 8.93
C VAL A 114 11.01 -1.06 8.90
N THR A 115 10.71 -1.79 9.96
CA THR A 115 11.17 -3.18 10.08
C THR A 115 10.21 -4.16 9.42
N ALA A 116 10.69 -5.35 9.13
CA ALA A 116 9.86 -6.44 8.62
C ALA A 116 8.73 -6.81 9.59
N GLY A 117 8.89 -6.56 10.88
CA GLY A 117 7.83 -6.71 11.89
C GLY A 117 6.83 -5.56 11.93
N GLY A 118 7.00 -4.54 11.08
CA GLY A 118 6.10 -3.40 10.96
C GLY A 118 6.41 -2.24 11.89
N ASN A 119 7.44 -2.31 12.71
CA ASN A 119 7.82 -1.20 13.61
C ASN A 119 8.43 -0.05 12.81
N VAL A 120 7.88 1.14 13.00
CA VAL A 120 8.45 2.39 12.49
C VAL A 120 9.28 3.00 13.61
N VAL A 121 10.59 2.96 13.47
CA VAL A 121 11.56 3.29 14.53
C VAL A 121 12.38 4.49 14.11
N THR A 122 12.36 5.56 14.90
CA THR A 122 13.26 6.70 14.71
C THR A 122 14.68 6.28 15.11
N THR A 123 15.65 6.51 14.23
CA THR A 123 17.03 6.07 14.44
C THR A 123 17.99 7.22 14.67
N ALA A 124 17.69 8.41 14.15
CA ALA A 124 18.46 9.62 14.35
C ALA A 124 17.56 10.84 14.19
N GLY A 125 17.89 11.92 14.88
CA GLY A 125 17.16 13.17 14.76
C GLY A 125 16.79 13.79 16.11
N ASN A 126 15.83 14.70 16.07
CA ASN A 126 15.34 15.46 17.20
C ASN A 126 13.84 15.22 17.38
N ASN A 127 13.40 15.06 18.61
CA ASN A 127 12.00 14.81 18.92
C ASN A 127 11.13 16.08 18.99
N ALA A 128 11.67 17.25 18.74
CA ALA A 128 10.86 18.47 18.64
C ALA A 128 9.94 18.49 17.40
N ALA A 129 10.39 17.88 16.31
CA ALA A 129 9.58 17.62 15.12
C ALA A 129 10.26 16.51 14.33
N PHE A 130 9.49 15.54 13.87
CA PHE A 130 9.99 14.41 13.11
C PHE A 130 9.07 14.11 11.95
N SER A 131 9.57 14.28 10.73
CA SER A 131 8.80 14.14 9.50
C SER A 131 8.84 12.69 9.04
N LEU A 132 7.68 12.03 9.02
CA LEU A 132 7.54 10.67 8.51
C LEU A 132 7.07 10.75 7.05
N GLN A 133 7.96 10.46 6.14
CA GLN A 133 7.63 10.39 4.71
C GLN A 133 8.31 9.16 4.14
N ALA A 134 7.53 8.14 3.83
CA ALA A 134 8.06 6.87 3.35
C ALA A 134 7.14 6.23 2.33
N SER A 135 7.74 5.48 1.44
CA SER A 135 7.06 4.64 0.47
C SER A 135 7.91 3.39 0.26
N PHE A 136 7.31 2.23 0.41
CA PHE A 136 8.02 0.95 0.25
C PHE A 136 7.08 -0.14 -0.25
N SER A 137 7.66 -1.18 -0.86
CA SER A 137 6.93 -2.35 -1.31
C SER A 137 6.74 -3.36 -0.18
N VAL A 138 5.58 -4.02 -0.15
CA VAL A 138 5.29 -5.14 0.78
C VAL A 138 5.68 -6.49 0.20
N THR A 139 6.05 -6.53 -1.07
CA THR A 139 6.51 -7.74 -1.76
C THR A 139 8.04 -7.75 -1.89
N PRO A 140 8.66 -8.94 -1.85
CA PRO A 140 10.11 -9.07 -2.06
C PRO A 140 10.56 -8.59 -3.41
#